data_36442e8a5183dd9d178cd2970b69dba7
#
_entry.id   36442e8a5183dd9d178cd2970b69dba7
#
_cell.length_a   1.000
_cell.length_b   1.000
_cell.length_c   1.000
_cell.angle_alpha   90.00
_cell.angle_beta   90.00
_cell.angle_gamma   90.00
#
_symmetry.space_group_name_H-M   'P 1'
#
loop_
_entity.id
_entity.type
_entity.pdbx_description
1 polymer ?
#
loop_
_entity_poly.entity_id
_entity_poly.type
_entity_poly.pdbx_seq_one_letter_code
_entity_poly.pdbx_strand_id
1 'polypeptide(L)'
;SAINLVSIPRDSLVDVPQCETSKGTIPAQYGVMFNSIFAGAYQTGGDLASAASCTLNAVNSLTGLNIQNFIVVDFAGLVKMIDAIGGVDICVPQDIDDPYSTLQLSKGMQHLDGTQATQYARTRYTLGDGSDTARTTRQQYLIKQLMSEALSKNLFTDTAQLYQLAKSALESLNISEGMADTAALVGLAMSLKNF
;
A
#
# COMPACT_ATOMS: atom_id res chain seq x y z
N SER A 1 -22.09 -5.24 -0.95
CA SER A 1 -20.87 -5.73 -0.29
C SER A 1 -20.07 -4.52 0.19
N ALA A 2 -19.35 -4.62 1.29
CA ALA A 2 -18.56 -3.52 1.84
C ALA A 2 -17.06 -3.82 1.70
N ILE A 3 -16.27 -2.79 1.34
CA ILE A 3 -14.81 -2.86 1.40
C ILE A 3 -14.38 -2.43 2.79
N ASN A 4 -13.61 -3.28 3.48
CA ASN A 4 -13.03 -2.96 4.76
C ASN A 4 -11.51 -2.76 4.59
N LEU A 5 -11.02 -1.57 4.94
CA LEU A 5 -9.61 -1.26 4.95
C LEU A 5 -9.10 -1.31 6.41
N VAL A 6 -8.22 -2.26 6.68
CA VAL A 6 -7.60 -2.45 8.00
C VAL A 6 -6.11 -2.22 7.89
N SER A 7 -5.55 -1.40 8.75
CA SER A 7 -4.10 -1.17 8.85
C SER A 7 -3.56 -1.77 10.14
N ILE A 8 -2.45 -2.48 10.04
CA ILE A 8 -1.70 -2.97 11.20
C ILE A 8 -0.58 -1.96 11.45
N PRO A 9 -0.53 -1.31 12.64
CA PRO A 9 0.55 -0.39 12.94
C PRO A 9 1.91 -1.11 12.90
N ARG A 10 2.90 -0.47 12.31
CA ARG A 10 4.23 -1.07 12.08
C ARG A 10 4.94 -1.52 13.35
N ASP A 11 4.67 -0.83 14.46
CA ASP A 11 5.34 -1.07 15.74
C ASP A 11 4.51 -1.99 16.66
N SER A 12 3.42 -2.61 16.14
CA SER A 12 2.66 -3.63 16.86
C SER A 12 3.54 -4.82 17.20
N LEU A 13 3.46 -5.30 18.42
CA LEU A 13 4.09 -6.56 18.84
C LEU A 13 3.16 -7.72 18.49
N VAL A 14 3.67 -8.67 17.76
CA VAL A 14 2.90 -9.82 17.26
C VAL A 14 3.68 -11.13 17.41
N ASP A 15 2.95 -12.22 17.50
CA ASP A 15 3.50 -13.54 17.39
C ASP A 15 3.47 -13.99 15.92
N VAL A 16 4.60 -14.50 15.45
CA VAL A 16 4.79 -14.86 14.04
C VAL A 16 5.02 -16.36 13.95
N PRO A 17 4.23 -17.09 13.17
CA PRO A 17 4.47 -18.52 12.96
C PRO A 17 5.76 -18.73 12.18
N GLN A 18 6.26 -19.97 12.23
CA GLN A 18 7.36 -20.39 11.36
C GLN A 18 7.03 -20.09 9.90
N CYS A 19 8.03 -19.62 9.16
CA CYS A 19 7.88 -19.29 7.74
C CYS A 19 9.02 -19.86 6.90
N GLU A 20 8.65 -20.45 5.77
CA GLU A 20 9.61 -20.91 4.76
C GLU A 20 9.94 -19.77 3.81
N THR A 21 11.21 -19.61 3.51
CA THR A 21 11.72 -18.68 2.48
C THR A 21 12.42 -19.48 1.38
N SER A 22 12.76 -18.84 0.29
CA SER A 22 13.48 -19.47 -0.83
C SER A 22 14.86 -20.05 -0.44
N LYS A 23 15.47 -19.60 0.67
CA LYS A 23 16.82 -19.99 1.09
C LYS A 23 16.89 -20.57 2.49
N GLY A 24 15.78 -20.70 3.19
CA GLY A 24 15.76 -21.28 4.53
C GLY A 24 14.50 -20.97 5.30
N THR A 25 14.41 -21.56 6.48
CA THR A 25 13.27 -21.45 7.37
C THR A 25 13.52 -20.40 8.44
N ILE A 26 12.57 -19.55 8.70
CA ILE A 26 12.54 -18.65 9.86
C ILE A 26 11.70 -19.32 10.94
N PRO A 27 12.26 -19.62 12.12
CA PRO A 27 11.48 -20.21 13.19
C PRO A 27 10.39 -19.27 13.71
N ALA A 28 9.38 -19.81 14.38
CA ALA A 28 8.36 -19.00 15.03
C ALA A 28 8.98 -18.00 16.01
N GLN A 29 8.46 -16.80 16.06
CA GLN A 29 8.93 -15.71 16.89
C GLN A 29 7.77 -15.13 17.69
N TYR A 30 8.04 -14.63 18.89
CA TYR A 30 7.02 -14.12 19.81
C TYR A 30 7.32 -12.68 20.21
N GLY A 31 6.27 -11.84 20.22
CA GLY A 31 6.39 -10.46 20.66
C GLY A 31 7.36 -9.61 19.82
N VAL A 32 7.46 -9.87 18.52
CA VAL A 32 8.32 -9.10 17.62
C VAL A 32 7.55 -7.97 16.96
N MET A 33 8.25 -6.88 16.62
CA MET A 33 7.62 -5.77 15.91
C MET A 33 7.17 -6.21 14.51
N PHE A 34 5.95 -5.85 14.13
CA PHE A 34 5.38 -6.21 12.83
C PHE A 34 6.25 -5.76 11.65
N ASN A 35 6.89 -4.58 11.75
CA ASN A 35 7.77 -4.07 10.71
C ASN A 35 9.05 -4.90 10.49
N SER A 36 9.46 -5.71 11.47
CA SER A 36 10.65 -6.55 11.37
C SER A 36 10.44 -7.82 10.54
N ILE A 37 9.19 -8.26 10.37
CA ILE A 37 8.84 -9.52 9.70
C ILE A 37 9.27 -9.49 8.23
N PHE A 38 8.85 -8.46 7.50
CA PHE A 38 9.18 -8.31 6.09
C PHE A 38 10.70 -8.21 5.88
N ALA A 39 11.37 -7.37 6.68
CA ALA A 39 12.81 -7.16 6.57
C ALA A 39 13.60 -8.43 6.89
N GLY A 40 13.25 -9.15 7.96
CA GLY A 40 13.88 -10.40 8.35
C GLY A 40 13.69 -11.51 7.31
N ALA A 41 12.49 -11.61 6.76
CA ALA A 41 12.21 -12.60 5.72
C ALA A 41 12.91 -12.26 4.39
N TYR A 42 13.04 -10.98 4.05
CA TYR A 42 13.85 -10.55 2.91
C TYR A 42 15.33 -10.89 3.10
N GLN A 43 15.89 -10.64 4.29
CA GLN A 43 17.29 -10.95 4.60
C GLN A 43 17.57 -12.45 4.49
N THR A 44 16.65 -13.30 4.95
CA THR A 44 16.80 -14.75 4.92
C THR A 44 16.58 -15.31 3.51
N GLY A 45 15.52 -14.94 2.84
CA GLY A 45 15.15 -15.44 1.52
C GLY A 45 15.91 -14.78 0.37
N GLY A 46 16.24 -13.50 0.51
CA GLY A 46 16.89 -12.69 -0.52
C GLY A 46 15.94 -12.21 -1.64
N ASP A 47 14.62 -12.37 -1.45
CA ASP A 47 13.62 -12.00 -2.43
C ASP A 47 12.35 -11.44 -1.77
N LEU A 48 11.59 -10.64 -2.55
CA LEU A 48 10.37 -9.99 -2.09
C LEU A 48 9.21 -10.97 -1.89
N ALA A 49 9.18 -12.07 -2.62
CA ALA A 49 8.13 -13.07 -2.49
C ALA A 49 8.19 -13.76 -1.12
N SER A 50 9.39 -14.16 -0.67
CA SER A 50 9.62 -14.67 0.69
C SER A 50 9.20 -13.65 1.75
N ALA A 51 9.61 -12.39 1.60
CA ALA A 51 9.27 -11.32 2.53
C ALA A 51 7.76 -11.10 2.63
N ALA A 52 7.07 -11.03 1.49
CA ALA A 52 5.63 -10.84 1.44
C ALA A 52 4.87 -12.06 1.97
N SER A 53 5.28 -13.28 1.60
CA SER A 53 4.63 -14.52 2.05
C SER A 53 4.73 -14.69 3.57
N CYS A 54 5.88 -14.40 4.18
CA CYS A 54 6.04 -14.47 5.62
C CYS A 54 5.21 -13.40 6.35
N THR A 55 5.12 -12.21 5.78
CA THR A 55 4.26 -11.15 6.31
C THR A 55 2.78 -11.54 6.21
N LEU A 56 2.37 -12.10 5.08
CA LEU A 56 1.01 -12.61 4.87
C LEU A 56 0.65 -13.69 5.88
N ASN A 57 1.57 -14.62 6.15
CA ASN A 57 1.43 -15.68 7.14
C ASN A 57 1.21 -15.11 8.56
N ALA A 58 1.98 -14.08 8.91
CA ALA A 58 1.82 -13.37 10.18
C ALA A 58 0.46 -12.68 10.28
N VAL A 59 0.00 -12.02 9.19
CA VAL A 59 -1.33 -11.39 9.15
C VAL A 59 -2.44 -12.42 9.29
N ASN A 60 -2.35 -13.55 8.58
CA ASN A 60 -3.32 -14.64 8.69
C ASN A 60 -3.38 -15.22 10.11
N SER A 61 -2.22 -15.42 10.74
CA SER A 61 -2.14 -15.88 12.13
C SER A 61 -2.75 -14.88 13.11
N LEU A 62 -2.49 -13.58 12.92
CA LEU A 62 -3.00 -12.51 13.77
C LEU A 62 -4.50 -12.31 13.65
N THR A 63 -5.05 -12.45 12.45
CA THR A 63 -6.46 -12.10 12.15
C THR A 63 -7.40 -13.29 12.10
N GLY A 64 -6.85 -14.51 11.97
CA GLY A 64 -7.64 -15.72 11.68
C GLY A 64 -8.23 -15.76 10.27
N LEU A 65 -7.84 -14.84 9.39
CA LEU A 65 -8.26 -14.82 8.00
C LEU A 65 -7.43 -15.79 7.15
N ASN A 66 -7.92 -16.10 5.97
CA ASN A 66 -7.19 -16.87 4.95
C ASN A 66 -6.91 -15.97 3.74
N ILE A 67 -6.05 -14.98 3.92
CA ILE A 67 -5.62 -14.08 2.86
C ILE A 67 -4.60 -14.84 2.00
N GLN A 68 -4.79 -14.85 0.69
CA GLN A 68 -3.96 -15.60 -0.26
C GLN A 68 -3.15 -14.70 -1.18
N ASN A 69 -3.54 -13.43 -1.31
CA ASN A 69 -2.92 -12.52 -2.25
C ASN A 69 -2.31 -11.32 -1.54
N PHE A 70 -1.23 -10.80 -2.11
CA PHE A 70 -0.57 -9.60 -1.62
C PHE A 70 -0.13 -8.70 -2.78
N ILE A 71 0.02 -7.44 -2.47
CA ILE A 71 0.66 -6.43 -3.33
C ILE A 71 1.69 -5.70 -2.48
N VAL A 72 2.96 -5.73 -2.91
CA VAL A 72 4.03 -4.94 -2.31
C VAL A 72 4.22 -3.68 -3.13
N VAL A 73 4.03 -2.54 -2.50
CA VAL A 73 4.15 -1.22 -3.12
C VAL A 73 5.35 -0.51 -2.51
N ASP A 74 6.37 -0.24 -3.32
CA ASP A 74 7.44 0.67 -2.94
C ASP A 74 7.09 2.13 -3.28
N PHE A 75 7.91 3.07 -2.87
CA PHE A 75 7.64 4.48 -3.12
C PHE A 75 7.66 4.85 -4.61
N ALA A 76 8.52 4.22 -5.38
CA ALA A 76 8.60 4.47 -6.82
C ALA A 76 7.36 3.93 -7.55
N GLY A 77 6.89 2.75 -7.16
CA GLY A 77 5.63 2.17 -7.65
C GLY A 77 4.42 3.03 -7.29
N LEU A 78 4.36 3.54 -6.05
CA LEU A 78 3.29 4.42 -5.61
C LEU A 78 3.24 5.71 -6.45
N VAL A 79 4.39 6.36 -6.67
CA VAL A 79 4.49 7.55 -7.54
C VAL A 79 3.93 7.26 -8.93
N LYS A 80 4.41 6.19 -9.57
CA LYS A 80 3.95 5.80 -10.91
C LYS A 80 2.44 5.51 -10.98
N MET A 81 1.91 4.83 -9.97
CA MET A 81 0.47 4.54 -9.91
C MET A 81 -0.37 5.82 -9.83
N ILE A 82 0.04 6.75 -8.96
CA ILE A 82 -0.68 8.03 -8.79
C ILE A 82 -0.60 8.85 -10.07
N ASP A 83 0.56 8.93 -10.71
CA ASP A 83 0.73 9.64 -11.97
C ASP A 83 -0.08 9.00 -13.11
N ALA A 84 -0.16 7.65 -13.13
CA ALA A 84 -0.94 6.93 -14.15
C ALA A 84 -2.46 7.23 -14.09
N ILE A 85 -2.99 7.53 -12.91
CA ILE A 85 -4.39 7.98 -12.76
C ILE A 85 -4.54 9.50 -12.87
N GLY A 86 -3.44 10.22 -13.12
CA GLY A 86 -3.41 11.67 -13.32
C GLY A 86 -3.42 12.47 -12.02
N GLY A 87 -2.85 11.95 -10.95
CA GLY A 87 -2.79 12.61 -9.64
C GLY A 87 -3.97 12.28 -8.73
N VAL A 88 -4.02 12.93 -7.57
CA VAL A 88 -5.06 12.74 -6.56
C VAL A 88 -5.41 14.05 -5.86
N ASP A 89 -6.70 14.26 -5.61
CA ASP A 89 -7.19 15.41 -4.87
C ASP A 89 -7.20 15.12 -3.36
N ILE A 90 -6.46 15.93 -2.60
CA ILE A 90 -6.30 15.81 -1.15
C ILE A 90 -6.75 17.09 -0.45
N CYS A 91 -7.60 16.95 0.55
CA CYS A 91 -7.91 18.04 1.47
C CYS A 91 -6.82 18.14 2.53
N VAL A 92 -5.96 19.15 2.42
CA VAL A 92 -4.85 19.40 3.35
C VAL A 92 -5.39 20.20 4.54
N PRO A 93 -5.29 19.68 5.79
CA PRO A 93 -5.95 20.30 6.95
C PRO A 93 -5.29 21.61 7.41
N GLN A 94 -4.01 21.77 7.14
CA GLN A 94 -3.20 22.95 7.49
C GLN A 94 -2.03 23.09 6.52
N ASP A 95 -1.37 24.25 6.50
CA ASP A 95 -0.18 24.44 5.70
C ASP A 95 0.91 23.45 6.11
N ILE A 96 1.59 22.87 5.14
CA ILE A 96 2.70 21.93 5.31
C ILE A 96 3.95 22.57 4.72
N ASP A 97 5.00 22.67 5.53
CA ASP A 97 6.35 22.96 5.10
C ASP A 97 7.27 21.96 5.79
N ASP A 98 7.55 20.87 5.09
CA ASP A 98 8.34 19.76 5.62
C ASP A 98 9.75 19.76 5.01
N PRO A 99 10.76 20.22 5.76
CA PRO A 99 12.15 20.30 5.27
C PRO A 99 12.76 18.92 4.97
N TYR A 100 12.24 17.85 5.56
CA TYR A 100 12.77 16.50 5.35
C TYR A 100 12.31 15.87 4.04
N SER A 101 11.07 16.15 3.64
CA SER A 101 10.52 15.67 2.38
C SER A 101 10.52 16.73 1.28
N THR A 102 10.87 17.96 1.62
CA THR A 102 10.76 19.16 0.74
C THR A 102 9.33 19.42 0.26
N LEU A 103 8.33 18.90 0.97
CA LEU A 103 6.93 19.07 0.63
C LEU A 103 6.41 20.41 1.15
N GLN A 104 5.88 21.22 0.24
CA GLN A 104 5.20 22.47 0.57
C GLN A 104 3.79 22.42 0.00
N LEU A 105 2.78 22.48 0.87
CA LEU A 105 1.36 22.48 0.49
C LEU A 105 0.62 23.52 1.32
N SER A 106 -0.30 24.24 0.68
CA SER A 106 -1.22 25.11 1.38
C SER A 106 -2.43 24.35 1.90
N LYS A 107 -3.02 24.83 2.98
CA LYS A 107 -4.31 24.34 3.50
C LYS A 107 -5.39 24.38 2.43
N GLY A 108 -6.25 23.38 2.41
CA GLY A 108 -7.40 23.27 1.49
C GLY A 108 -7.25 22.14 0.48
N MET A 109 -8.06 22.18 -0.55
CA MET A 109 -8.02 21.20 -1.63
C MET A 109 -6.77 21.41 -2.49
N GLN A 110 -5.97 20.37 -2.65
CA GLN A 110 -4.75 20.37 -3.43
C GLN A 110 -4.78 19.18 -4.38
N HIS A 111 -4.45 19.40 -5.64
CA HIS A 111 -4.19 18.32 -6.59
C HIS A 111 -2.73 17.93 -6.53
N LEU A 112 -2.43 16.71 -6.12
CA LEU A 112 -1.08 16.21 -5.91
C LEU A 112 -0.68 15.24 -7.00
N ASP A 113 0.51 15.43 -7.55
CA ASP A 113 1.17 14.40 -8.36
C ASP A 113 1.67 13.22 -7.50
N GLY A 114 2.20 12.18 -8.14
CA GLY A 114 2.68 10.99 -7.44
C GLY A 114 3.77 11.28 -6.42
N THR A 115 4.68 12.20 -6.72
CA THR A 115 5.77 12.60 -5.83
C THR A 115 5.22 13.31 -4.59
N GLN A 116 4.38 14.34 -4.80
CA GLN A 116 3.78 15.12 -3.71
C GLN A 116 2.88 14.25 -2.81
N ALA A 117 2.04 13.40 -3.40
CA ALA A 117 1.17 12.50 -2.64
C ALA A 117 1.97 11.46 -1.83
N THR A 118 3.06 10.94 -2.39
CA THR A 118 3.96 10.02 -1.67
C THR A 118 4.68 10.73 -0.53
N GLN A 119 5.16 11.96 -0.74
CA GLN A 119 5.74 12.79 0.32
C GLN A 119 4.70 13.08 1.42
N TYR A 120 3.47 13.45 1.06
CA TYR A 120 2.37 13.66 2.01
C TYR A 120 2.11 12.44 2.90
N ALA A 121 2.09 11.24 2.32
CA ALA A 121 1.92 9.99 3.07
C ALA A 121 3.08 9.68 4.03
N ARG A 122 4.27 10.22 3.77
CA ARG A 122 5.50 10.00 4.56
C ARG A 122 5.76 11.06 5.61
N THR A 123 5.19 12.26 5.46
CA THR A 123 5.40 13.40 6.38
C THR A 123 5.08 13.00 7.83
N ARG A 124 5.99 13.30 8.76
CA ARG A 124 5.85 12.96 10.18
C ARG A 124 5.68 14.18 11.08
N TYR A 125 6.47 15.21 10.85
CA TYR A 125 6.68 16.27 11.85
C TYR A 125 5.76 17.48 11.68
N THR A 126 5.24 17.72 10.50
CA THR A 126 4.44 18.91 10.20
C THR A 126 2.92 18.68 10.24
N LEU A 127 2.49 17.44 10.44
CA LEU A 127 1.07 17.05 10.52
C LEU A 127 0.81 16.11 11.70
N GLY A 128 -0.05 16.57 12.61
CA GLY A 128 -0.45 15.79 13.79
C GLY A 128 0.61 15.81 14.89
N ASP A 129 0.59 14.80 15.75
CA ASP A 129 1.46 14.64 16.91
C ASP A 129 2.78 13.90 16.59
N GLY A 130 3.07 13.66 15.33
CA GLY A 130 4.23 12.87 14.90
C GLY A 130 4.09 11.36 15.10
N SER A 131 2.96 10.90 15.63
CA SER A 131 2.72 9.50 15.94
C SER A 131 2.60 8.63 14.68
N ASP A 132 2.86 7.34 14.83
CA ASP A 132 2.62 6.34 13.78
C ASP A 132 1.13 6.23 13.41
N THR A 133 0.25 6.45 14.38
CA THR A 133 -1.20 6.45 14.19
C THR A 133 -1.64 7.58 13.24
N ALA A 134 -1.13 8.79 13.44
CA ALA A 134 -1.43 9.93 12.56
C ALA A 134 -0.96 9.67 11.12
N ARG A 135 0.21 9.03 10.96
CA ARG A 135 0.71 8.61 9.64
C ARG A 135 -0.17 7.54 8.99
N THR A 136 -0.55 6.52 9.74
CA THR A 136 -1.44 5.45 9.26
C THR A 136 -2.78 6.01 8.78
N THR A 137 -3.36 6.96 9.52
CA THR A 137 -4.60 7.64 9.13
C THR A 137 -4.45 8.41 7.81
N ARG A 138 -3.33 9.11 7.61
CA ARG A 138 -3.04 9.80 6.34
C ARG A 138 -2.87 8.83 5.18
N GLN A 139 -2.20 7.71 5.39
CA GLN A 139 -2.03 6.68 4.38
C GLN A 139 -3.38 6.06 3.98
N GLN A 140 -4.24 5.76 4.94
CA GLN A 140 -5.60 5.27 4.68
C GLN A 140 -6.43 6.32 3.92
N TYR A 141 -6.30 7.59 4.29
CA TYR A 141 -6.99 8.68 3.60
C TYR A 141 -6.50 8.79 2.14
N LEU A 142 -5.18 8.75 1.90
CA LEU A 142 -4.62 8.74 0.54
C LEU A 142 -5.17 7.57 -0.29
N ILE A 143 -5.14 6.35 0.25
CA ILE A 143 -5.67 5.17 -0.46
C ILE A 143 -7.15 5.36 -0.79
N LYS A 144 -7.94 5.87 0.15
CA LYS A 144 -9.36 6.15 -0.07
C LYS A 144 -9.57 7.18 -1.20
N GLN A 145 -8.78 8.25 -1.23
CA GLN A 145 -8.85 9.25 -2.29
C GLN A 145 -8.42 8.68 -3.65
N LEU A 146 -7.36 7.87 -3.70
CA LEU A 146 -6.93 7.18 -4.92
C LEU A 146 -8.03 6.27 -5.47
N MET A 147 -8.69 5.51 -4.61
CA MET A 147 -9.85 4.68 -5.02
C MET A 147 -11.00 5.53 -5.55
N SER A 148 -11.31 6.63 -4.87
CA SER A 148 -12.36 7.56 -5.30
C SER A 148 -12.04 8.19 -6.66
N GLU A 149 -10.78 8.60 -6.87
CA GLU A 149 -10.31 9.20 -8.11
C GLU A 149 -10.38 8.19 -9.27
N ALA A 150 -9.90 6.96 -9.04
CA ALA A 150 -9.98 5.89 -10.02
C ALA A 150 -11.43 5.57 -10.41
N LEU A 151 -12.37 5.61 -9.46
CA LEU A 151 -13.79 5.41 -9.73
C LEU A 151 -14.43 6.59 -10.49
N SER A 152 -14.08 7.83 -10.13
CA SER A 152 -14.67 9.04 -10.71
C SER A 152 -14.29 9.27 -12.17
N LYS A 153 -13.07 8.92 -12.56
CA LYS A 153 -12.53 9.12 -13.91
C LYS A 153 -13.05 8.12 -14.96
N ASN A 154 -14.08 7.35 -14.62
CA ASN A 154 -14.62 6.31 -15.50
C ASN A 154 -13.55 5.32 -16.04
N LEU A 155 -12.42 5.17 -15.33
CA LEU A 155 -11.36 4.23 -15.71
C LEU A 155 -11.91 2.82 -15.90
N PHE A 156 -12.97 2.47 -15.16
CA PHE A 156 -13.63 1.17 -15.24
C PHE A 156 -14.59 1.02 -16.43
N THR A 157 -14.88 2.08 -17.14
CA THR A 157 -15.72 2.05 -18.36
C THR A 157 -14.89 2.05 -19.65
N ASP A 158 -13.67 2.57 -19.58
CA ASP A 158 -12.71 2.52 -20.68
C ASP A 158 -11.77 1.31 -20.48
N THR A 159 -12.10 0.23 -21.16
CA THR A 159 -11.33 -1.03 -21.06
C THR A 159 -9.88 -0.88 -21.49
N ALA A 160 -9.57 0.04 -22.42
CA ALA A 160 -8.21 0.29 -22.86
C ALA A 160 -7.40 1.01 -21.78
N GLN A 161 -7.95 2.03 -21.15
CA GLN A 161 -7.29 2.73 -20.03
C GLN A 161 -7.13 1.80 -18.83
N LEU A 162 -8.14 1.01 -18.48
CA LEU A 162 -8.07 0.05 -17.39
C LEU A 162 -6.98 -1.01 -17.65
N TYR A 163 -6.85 -1.49 -18.88
CA TYR A 163 -5.80 -2.42 -19.27
C TYR A 163 -4.41 -1.79 -19.12
N GLN A 164 -4.22 -0.55 -19.57
CA GLN A 164 -2.95 0.17 -19.42
C GLN A 164 -2.59 0.41 -17.96
N LEU A 165 -3.56 0.76 -17.12
CA LEU A 165 -3.35 0.93 -15.68
C LEU A 165 -2.95 -0.40 -15.02
N ALA A 166 -3.63 -1.50 -15.34
CA ALA A 166 -3.29 -2.82 -14.83
C ALA A 166 -1.88 -3.25 -15.28
N LYS A 167 -1.52 -2.99 -16.53
CA LYS A 167 -0.17 -3.24 -17.04
C LYS A 167 0.88 -2.41 -16.31
N SER A 168 0.67 -1.11 -16.13
CA SER A 168 1.55 -0.25 -15.33
C SER A 168 1.70 -0.73 -13.88
N ALA A 169 0.63 -1.22 -13.28
CA ALA A 169 0.67 -1.81 -11.94
C ALA A 169 1.54 -3.06 -11.90
N LEU A 170 1.39 -3.98 -12.86
CA LEU A 170 2.23 -5.18 -12.96
C LEU A 170 3.71 -4.86 -13.15
N GLU A 171 4.04 -3.82 -13.91
CA GLU A 171 5.41 -3.37 -14.17
C GLU A 171 6.04 -2.62 -12.98
N SER A 172 5.21 -2.08 -12.08
CA SER A 172 5.64 -1.18 -11.00
C SER A 172 5.51 -1.79 -9.60
N LEU A 173 4.78 -2.90 -9.46
CA LEU A 173 4.45 -3.51 -8.17
C LEU A 173 4.91 -4.96 -8.13
N ASN A 174 5.20 -5.44 -6.92
CA ASN A 174 5.41 -6.86 -6.69
C ASN A 174 4.08 -7.48 -6.21
N ILE A 175 3.50 -8.31 -7.05
CA ILE A 175 2.16 -8.89 -6.90
C ILE A 175 2.28 -10.41 -6.79
N SER A 176 1.48 -11.03 -5.92
CA SER A 176 1.42 -12.49 -5.81
C SER A 176 1.03 -13.15 -7.14
N GLU A 177 1.52 -14.35 -7.39
CA GLU A 177 1.29 -15.10 -8.65
C GLU A 177 -0.19 -15.22 -9.01
N GLY A 178 -1.07 -15.41 -8.02
CA GLY A 178 -2.51 -15.51 -8.23
C GLY A 178 -3.18 -14.21 -8.75
N MET A 179 -2.47 -13.09 -8.70
CA MET A 179 -2.92 -11.78 -9.21
C MET A 179 -1.96 -11.18 -10.24
N ALA A 180 -0.86 -11.86 -10.56
CA ALA A 180 0.21 -11.35 -11.44
C ALA A 180 -0.15 -11.44 -12.94
N ASP A 181 -1.39 -11.14 -13.28
CA ASP A 181 -1.93 -11.17 -14.63
C ASP A 181 -2.88 -9.99 -14.81
N THR A 182 -2.80 -9.36 -15.98
CA THR A 182 -3.62 -8.19 -16.31
C THR A 182 -5.12 -8.49 -16.21
N ALA A 183 -5.56 -9.68 -16.62
CA ALA A 183 -6.96 -10.06 -16.56
C ALA A 183 -7.45 -10.19 -15.11
N ALA A 184 -6.63 -10.77 -14.22
CA ALA A 184 -6.92 -10.86 -12.79
C ALA A 184 -7.04 -9.48 -12.14
N LEU A 185 -6.14 -8.54 -12.44
CA LEU A 185 -6.20 -7.16 -11.93
C LEU A 185 -7.40 -6.39 -12.48
N VAL A 186 -7.71 -6.54 -13.76
CA VAL A 186 -8.92 -5.94 -14.37
C VAL A 186 -10.18 -6.53 -13.73
N GLY A 187 -10.22 -7.85 -13.51
CA GLY A 187 -11.32 -8.52 -12.83
C GLY A 187 -11.53 -8.01 -11.40
N LEU A 188 -10.44 -7.84 -10.65
CA LEU A 188 -10.47 -7.24 -9.30
C LEU A 188 -11.01 -5.81 -9.36
N ALA A 189 -10.48 -4.98 -10.25
CA ALA A 189 -10.93 -3.60 -10.41
C ALA A 189 -12.42 -3.53 -10.76
N MET A 190 -12.88 -4.37 -11.69
CA MET A 190 -14.30 -4.45 -12.04
C MET A 190 -15.19 -4.92 -10.88
N SER A 191 -14.69 -5.83 -10.04
CA SER A 191 -15.42 -6.26 -8.84
C SER A 191 -15.58 -5.12 -7.83
N LEU A 192 -14.61 -4.21 -7.78
CA LEU A 192 -14.62 -3.02 -6.89
C LEU A 192 -15.53 -1.91 -7.41
N LYS A 193 -15.88 -1.88 -8.70
CA LYS A 193 -16.77 -0.87 -9.28
C LYS A 193 -18.18 -0.87 -8.66
N ASN A 194 -18.62 -2.01 -8.14
CA ASN A 194 -19.97 -2.17 -7.59
C ASN A 194 -20.02 -1.96 -6.06
N PHE A 195 -19.00 -1.36 -5.49
CA PHE A 195 -18.91 -0.94 -4.10
C PHE A 195 -18.95 0.58 -3.99
#